data_7908c9164e8a16b5839e3bcf0b5fbe75
#
_entry.id   7908c9164e8a16b5839e3bcf0b5fbe75
#
_cell.length_a   1.000
_cell.length_b   1.000
_cell.length_c   1.000
_cell.angle_alpha   90.00
_cell.angle_beta   90.00
_cell.angle_gamma   90.00
#
_symmetry.space_group_name_H-M   'P 1'
#
loop_
_entity.id
_entity.type
_entity.pdbx_description
1 polymer ?
#
loop_
_entity_poly.entity_id
_entity_poly.type
_entity_poly.pdbx_seq_one_letter_code
_entity_poly.pdbx_strand_id
1 'polypeptide(L)'
;MTPLPPSAPLVLIVDDNERNRRLARDVLRAAGLRTMEAVSGAEAISVAAAHLPNVVLLDLELPDMQGTDVARELRNGAQTARIPIVALSARRKVDDGEGLSAAGFDGYLEKPIDVSEFPEQVRSYCTRP
;
A
#
# COMPACT_ATOMS: atom_id res chain seq x y z
N MET A 1 9.91 -21.03 -12.13
CA MET A 1 8.87 -20.15 -11.55
C MET A 1 8.12 -19.44 -12.68
N THR A 2 6.82 -19.58 -12.71
CA THR A 2 6.01 -18.96 -13.74
C THR A 2 5.79 -17.49 -13.43
N PRO A 3 6.07 -16.58 -14.36
CA PRO A 3 5.81 -15.16 -14.11
C PRO A 3 4.30 -14.90 -13.99
N LEU A 4 3.95 -13.92 -13.17
CA LEU A 4 2.56 -13.56 -12.99
C LEU A 4 2.04 -12.87 -14.24
N PRO A 5 0.76 -13.11 -14.60
CA PRO A 5 0.20 -12.46 -15.79
C PRO A 5 0.08 -10.95 -15.58
N PRO A 6 0.18 -10.15 -16.65
CA PRO A 6 0.02 -8.69 -16.54
C PRO A 6 -1.33 -8.27 -15.96
N SER A 7 -2.33 -9.15 -16.02
CA SER A 7 -3.66 -8.87 -15.47
C SER A 7 -3.73 -9.08 -13.95
N ALA A 8 -2.72 -9.70 -13.33
CA ALA A 8 -2.71 -9.85 -11.88
C ALA A 8 -2.65 -8.47 -11.22
N PRO A 9 -3.35 -8.26 -10.10
CA PRO A 9 -3.32 -6.97 -9.42
C PRO A 9 -1.89 -6.57 -9.02
N LEU A 10 -1.59 -5.30 -9.16
CA LEU A 10 -0.29 -4.74 -8.81
C LEU A 10 -0.40 -4.00 -7.48
N VAL A 11 0.44 -4.36 -6.52
CA VAL A 11 0.46 -3.77 -5.19
C VAL A 11 1.75 -2.98 -5.01
N LEU A 12 1.62 -1.72 -4.63
CA LEU A 12 2.78 -0.91 -4.26
C LEU A 12 2.96 -0.98 -2.75
N ILE A 13 4.11 -1.47 -2.31
CA ILE A 13 4.45 -1.62 -0.89
C ILE A 13 5.39 -0.48 -0.51
N VAL A 14 4.95 0.40 0.37
CA VAL A 14 5.72 1.55 0.81
C VAL A 14 6.10 1.39 2.26
N ASP A 15 7.36 1.14 2.53
CA ASP A 15 7.90 0.95 3.88
C ASP A 15 9.41 1.15 3.80
N ASP A 16 9.98 1.91 4.73
CA ASP A 16 11.42 2.13 4.74
C ASP A 16 12.21 0.94 5.31
N ASN A 17 11.52 0.00 5.95
CA ASN A 17 12.15 -1.19 6.53
C ASN A 17 12.20 -2.31 5.50
N GLU A 18 13.41 -2.71 5.12
CA GLU A 18 13.61 -3.74 4.11
C GLU A 18 12.97 -5.08 4.49
N ARG A 19 13.08 -5.46 5.75
CA ARG A 19 12.51 -6.73 6.23
C ARG A 19 10.99 -6.75 6.08
N ASN A 20 10.34 -5.65 6.42
CA ASN A 20 8.88 -5.54 6.28
C ASN A 20 8.45 -5.59 4.82
N ARG A 21 9.17 -4.86 3.95
CA ARG A 21 8.86 -4.88 2.52
C ARG A 21 9.03 -6.28 1.94
N ARG A 22 10.12 -6.95 2.30
CA ARG A 22 10.41 -8.29 1.78
C ARG A 22 9.35 -9.29 2.20
N LEU A 23 8.93 -9.25 3.46
CA LEU A 23 7.88 -10.13 3.95
C LEU A 23 6.57 -9.90 3.20
N ALA A 24 6.14 -8.65 3.09
CA ALA A 24 4.91 -8.31 2.39
C ALA A 24 4.99 -8.75 0.92
N ARG A 25 6.11 -8.47 0.26
CA ARG A 25 6.32 -8.86 -1.12
C ARG A 25 6.20 -10.37 -1.31
N ASP A 26 6.91 -11.14 -0.49
CA ASP A 26 6.97 -12.58 -0.65
C ASP A 26 5.59 -13.22 -0.40
N VAL A 27 4.88 -12.74 0.61
CA VAL A 27 3.55 -13.25 0.92
C VAL A 27 2.57 -12.94 -0.22
N LEU A 28 2.61 -11.71 -0.75
CA LEU A 28 1.69 -11.31 -1.81
C LEU A 28 2.00 -12.01 -3.13
N ARG A 29 3.28 -12.15 -3.47
CA ARG A 29 3.66 -12.86 -4.70
C ARG A 29 3.26 -14.31 -4.64
N ALA A 30 3.41 -14.95 -3.49
CA ALA A 30 2.98 -16.34 -3.30
C ALA A 30 1.47 -16.49 -3.49
N ALA A 31 0.72 -15.43 -3.27
CA ALA A 31 -0.73 -15.43 -3.44
C ALA A 31 -1.18 -15.00 -4.85
N GLY A 32 -0.23 -14.77 -5.75
CA GLY A 32 -0.55 -14.44 -7.14
C GLY A 32 -0.68 -12.95 -7.44
N LEU A 33 -0.19 -12.09 -6.55
CA LEU A 33 -0.24 -10.65 -6.77
C LEU A 33 1.13 -10.14 -7.25
N ARG A 34 1.11 -9.15 -8.13
CA ARG A 34 2.34 -8.48 -8.55
C ARG A 34 2.67 -7.40 -7.52
N THR A 35 3.95 -7.14 -7.31
CA THR A 35 4.38 -6.16 -6.30
C THR A 35 5.43 -5.21 -6.85
N MET A 36 5.40 -3.98 -6.34
CA MET A 36 6.46 -2.99 -6.48
C MET A 36 6.75 -2.43 -5.10
N GLU A 37 7.91 -1.84 -4.92
CA GLU A 37 8.32 -1.33 -3.62
C GLU A 37 8.78 0.11 -3.72
N ALA A 38 8.57 0.87 -2.63
CA ALA A 38 9.10 2.20 -2.44
C ALA A 38 9.58 2.32 -1.01
N VAL A 39 10.66 3.07 -0.79
CA VAL A 39 11.27 3.20 0.53
C VAL A 39 10.99 4.54 1.20
N SER A 40 10.32 5.44 0.50
CA SER A 40 10.04 6.80 0.98
C SER A 40 8.73 7.30 0.41
N GLY A 41 8.23 8.38 0.97
CA GLY A 41 7.01 9.00 0.47
C GLY A 41 7.19 9.57 -0.93
N ALA A 42 8.32 10.24 -1.18
CA ALA A 42 8.59 10.80 -2.50
C ALA A 42 8.65 9.71 -3.57
N GLU A 43 9.32 8.60 -3.27
CA GLU A 43 9.40 7.49 -4.21
C GLU A 43 8.02 6.87 -4.43
N ALA A 44 7.22 6.75 -3.38
CA ALA A 44 5.87 6.20 -3.50
C ALA A 44 5.01 7.01 -4.46
N ILE A 45 5.06 8.32 -4.35
CA ILE A 45 4.29 9.21 -5.23
C ILE A 45 4.74 9.04 -6.68
N SER A 46 6.05 9.01 -6.89
CA SER A 46 6.63 8.85 -8.23
C SER A 46 6.27 7.50 -8.86
N VAL A 47 6.44 6.41 -8.10
CA VAL A 47 6.14 5.06 -8.58
C VAL A 47 4.65 4.90 -8.86
N ALA A 48 3.80 5.40 -7.97
CA ALA A 48 2.35 5.29 -8.16
C ALA A 48 1.90 6.02 -9.42
N ALA A 49 2.45 7.20 -9.68
CA ALA A 49 2.09 7.96 -10.87
C ALA A 49 2.56 7.27 -12.16
N ALA A 50 3.72 6.61 -12.10
CA ALA A 50 4.30 5.96 -13.28
C ALA A 50 3.66 4.61 -13.58
N HIS A 51 3.22 3.87 -12.58
CA HIS A 51 2.78 2.48 -12.75
C HIS A 51 1.32 2.22 -12.41
N LEU A 52 0.65 3.16 -11.77
CA LEU A 52 -0.77 3.08 -11.44
C LEU A 52 -1.19 1.74 -10.81
N PRO A 53 -0.66 1.45 -9.59
CA PRO A 53 -0.99 0.18 -8.93
C PRO A 53 -2.47 0.08 -8.59
N ASN A 54 -2.92 -1.15 -8.34
CA ASN A 54 -4.29 -1.42 -7.94
C ASN A 54 -4.55 -1.08 -6.48
N VAL A 55 -3.49 -1.03 -5.66
CA VAL A 55 -3.58 -0.62 -4.26
C VAL A 55 -2.20 -0.17 -3.79
N VAL A 56 -2.16 0.79 -2.88
CA VAL A 56 -0.94 1.25 -2.23
C VAL A 56 -1.02 0.86 -0.76
N LEU A 57 -0.04 0.09 -0.30
CA LEU A 57 0.12 -0.23 1.12
C LEU A 57 1.15 0.73 1.67
N LEU A 58 0.74 1.61 2.55
CA LEU A 58 1.53 2.76 2.96
C LEU A 58 1.80 2.77 4.45
N ASP A 59 3.06 2.60 4.82
CA ASP A 59 3.50 2.75 6.19
C ASP A 59 3.26 4.20 6.63
N LEU A 60 2.63 4.39 7.76
CA LEU A 60 2.37 5.73 8.28
C LEU A 60 3.63 6.43 8.76
N GLU A 61 4.68 5.68 9.10
CA GLU A 61 5.92 6.23 9.65
C GLU A 61 7.06 6.13 8.63
N LEU A 62 7.09 7.06 7.68
CA LEU A 62 8.16 7.15 6.69
C LEU A 62 9.19 8.20 7.11
N PRO A 63 10.45 8.07 6.63
CA PRO A 63 11.52 8.98 7.07
C PRO A 63 11.40 10.41 6.51
N ASP A 64 10.79 10.58 5.35
CA ASP A 64 10.76 11.87 4.66
C ASP A 64 9.41 12.59 4.72
N MET A 65 8.34 11.83 4.85
CA MET A 65 6.98 12.38 4.86
C MET A 65 6.10 11.56 5.78
N GLN A 66 5.07 12.17 6.31
CA GLN A 66 4.05 11.40 7.01
C GLN A 66 3.17 10.67 5.99
N GLY A 67 2.67 9.51 6.37
CA GLY A 67 1.80 8.75 5.47
C GLY A 67 0.59 9.53 5.01
N THR A 68 0.04 10.38 5.90
CA THR A 68 -1.11 11.22 5.55
C THR A 68 -0.76 12.23 4.46
N ASP A 69 0.47 12.73 4.44
CA ASP A 69 0.90 13.66 3.40
C ASP A 69 1.04 12.95 2.05
N VAL A 70 1.54 11.71 2.06
CA VAL A 70 1.63 10.90 0.85
C VAL A 70 0.24 10.64 0.28
N ALA A 71 -0.70 10.26 1.15
CA ALA A 71 -2.07 10.00 0.73
C ALA A 71 -2.70 11.25 0.09
N ARG A 72 -2.47 12.40 0.69
CA ARG A 72 -3.00 13.66 0.17
C ARG A 72 -2.43 13.96 -1.23
N GLU A 73 -1.13 13.77 -1.40
CA GLU A 73 -0.49 13.98 -2.70
C GLU A 73 -1.06 13.03 -3.76
N LEU A 74 -1.28 11.77 -3.41
CA LEU A 74 -1.87 10.81 -4.33
C LEU A 74 -3.30 11.20 -4.70
N ARG A 75 -4.09 11.64 -3.74
CA ARG A 75 -5.47 12.08 -4.00
C ARG A 75 -5.54 13.31 -4.88
N ASN A 76 -4.52 14.17 -4.84
CA ASN A 76 -4.46 15.36 -5.67
C ASN A 76 -3.99 15.08 -7.09
N GLY A 77 -3.41 13.91 -7.36
CA GLY A 77 -2.96 13.55 -8.70
C GLY A 77 -4.13 13.06 -9.55
N ALA A 78 -4.21 13.53 -10.79
CA ALA A 78 -5.33 13.18 -11.66
C ALA A 78 -5.44 11.67 -11.90
N GLN A 79 -4.31 10.99 -12.04
CA GLN A 79 -4.29 9.57 -12.34
C GLN A 79 -4.25 8.69 -11.09
N THR A 80 -3.81 9.23 -9.96
CA THR A 80 -3.66 8.47 -8.72
C THR A 80 -4.82 8.69 -7.75
N ALA A 81 -5.71 9.62 -8.04
CA ALA A 81 -6.77 10.03 -7.12
C ALA A 81 -7.70 8.90 -6.68
N ARG A 82 -7.87 7.87 -7.50
CA ARG A 82 -8.79 6.78 -7.22
C ARG A 82 -8.12 5.49 -6.79
N ILE A 83 -6.79 5.47 -6.70
CA ILE A 83 -6.08 4.27 -6.27
C ILE A 83 -6.35 4.04 -4.79
N PRO A 84 -6.81 2.86 -4.40
CA PRO A 84 -7.01 2.57 -2.97
C PRO A 84 -5.70 2.68 -2.19
N ILE A 85 -5.76 3.32 -1.03
CA ILE A 85 -4.62 3.50 -0.16
C ILE A 85 -4.94 2.88 1.19
N VAL A 86 -4.13 1.91 1.60
CA VAL A 86 -4.32 1.20 2.86
C VAL A 86 -3.15 1.52 3.78
N ALA A 87 -3.45 2.02 4.97
CA ALA A 87 -2.42 2.36 5.94
C ALA A 87 -1.90 1.10 6.64
N LEU A 88 -0.58 1.04 6.83
CA LEU A 88 0.05 0.02 7.66
C LEU A 88 0.59 0.71 8.89
N SER A 89 0.27 0.20 10.07
CA SER A 89 0.70 0.83 11.31
C SER A 89 0.94 -0.20 12.41
N ALA A 90 2.01 0.02 13.18
CA ALA A 90 2.30 -0.80 14.34
C ALA A 90 1.41 -0.43 15.53
N ARG A 91 0.75 0.72 15.44
CA ARG A 91 -0.11 1.20 16.52
C ARG A 91 -1.53 0.75 16.32
N ARG A 92 -2.12 0.27 17.39
CA ARG A 92 -3.55 0.04 17.43
C ARG A 92 -4.22 1.39 17.57
N LYS A 93 -4.80 1.85 16.49
CA LYS A 93 -5.40 3.17 16.46
C LYS A 93 -6.89 3.09 16.17
N VAL A 94 -7.62 2.69 17.17
CA VAL A 94 -9.08 2.68 17.07
C VAL A 94 -9.57 4.11 16.82
N ASP A 95 -8.87 5.09 17.37
CA ASP A 95 -9.29 6.48 17.31
C ASP A 95 -8.94 7.21 16.03
N ASP A 96 -8.07 6.63 15.20
CA ASP A 96 -7.58 7.31 13.99
C ASP A 96 -8.36 6.94 12.73
N GLY A 97 -9.37 6.11 12.83
CA GLY A 97 -10.15 5.71 11.67
C GLY A 97 -10.73 6.88 10.89
N GLU A 98 -11.29 7.86 11.60
CA GLU A 98 -11.85 9.05 10.97
C GLU A 98 -10.76 9.94 10.39
N GLY A 99 -9.65 10.09 11.09
CA GLY A 99 -8.52 10.88 10.62
C GLY A 99 -7.89 10.30 9.38
N LEU A 100 -7.75 8.99 9.32
CA LEU A 100 -7.21 8.31 8.14
C LEU A 100 -8.14 8.45 6.96
N SER A 101 -9.43 8.27 7.17
CA SER A 101 -10.41 8.44 6.11
C SER A 101 -10.40 9.87 5.57
N ALA A 102 -10.32 10.86 6.46
CA ALA A 102 -10.26 12.27 6.06
C ALA A 102 -8.99 12.58 5.27
N ALA A 103 -7.88 11.87 5.55
CA ALA A 103 -6.63 12.04 4.84
C ALA A 103 -6.60 11.31 3.49
N GLY A 104 -7.62 10.50 3.19
CA GLY A 104 -7.73 9.81 1.92
C GLY A 104 -7.43 8.32 1.94
N PHE A 105 -7.28 7.72 3.12
CA PHE A 105 -7.06 6.28 3.24
C PHE A 105 -8.39 5.53 3.09
N ASP A 106 -8.32 4.39 2.41
CA ASP A 106 -9.48 3.51 2.23
C ASP A 106 -9.54 2.41 3.28
N GLY A 107 -8.46 2.16 3.97
CA GLY A 107 -8.42 1.13 4.97
C GLY A 107 -7.15 1.18 5.80
N TYR A 108 -7.04 0.20 6.69
CA TYR A 108 -5.99 0.16 7.69
C TYR A 108 -5.69 -1.29 8.04
N LEU A 109 -4.42 -1.64 8.12
CA LEU A 109 -3.96 -2.95 8.55
C LEU A 109 -2.90 -2.78 9.62
N GLU A 110 -2.94 -3.65 10.63
CA GLU A 110 -1.97 -3.61 11.72
C GLU A 110 -0.69 -4.35 11.36
N LYS A 111 0.42 -3.87 11.89
CA LYS A 111 1.69 -4.58 11.89
C LYS A 111 1.86 -5.30 13.23
N PRO A 112 2.51 -6.46 13.26
CA PRO A 112 2.99 -7.22 12.11
C PRO A 112 1.84 -7.82 11.31
N ILE A 113 2.05 -7.99 10.01
CA ILE A 113 1.02 -8.56 9.16
C ILE A 113 0.78 -10.02 9.54
N ASP A 114 -0.47 -10.45 9.42
CA ASP A 114 -0.83 -11.85 9.58
C ASP A 114 -0.66 -12.52 8.21
N VAL A 115 0.34 -13.38 8.09
CA VAL A 115 0.71 -13.99 6.81
C VAL A 115 -0.46 -14.73 6.17
N SER A 116 -1.32 -15.35 6.99
CA SER A 116 -2.44 -16.12 6.48
C SER A 116 -3.59 -15.24 5.96
N GLU A 117 -3.80 -14.08 6.55
CA GLU A 117 -4.92 -13.20 6.20
C GLU A 117 -4.53 -12.06 5.26
N PHE A 118 -3.27 -11.66 5.28
CA PHE A 118 -2.80 -10.49 4.58
C PHE A 118 -3.14 -10.47 3.08
N PRO A 119 -2.90 -11.56 2.32
CA PRO A 119 -3.21 -11.54 0.89
C PRO A 119 -4.68 -11.27 0.59
N GLU A 120 -5.59 -11.85 1.34
CA GLU A 120 -7.02 -11.64 1.13
C GLU A 120 -7.42 -10.22 1.53
N GLN A 121 -6.86 -9.70 2.61
CA GLN A 121 -7.11 -8.33 3.03
C GLN A 121 -6.68 -7.36 1.95
N VAL A 122 -5.48 -7.54 1.41
CA VAL A 122 -4.96 -6.67 0.34
C VAL A 122 -5.81 -6.81 -0.92
N ARG A 123 -6.14 -8.04 -1.30
CA ARG A 123 -6.93 -8.29 -2.49
C ARG A 123 -8.29 -7.61 -2.43
N SER A 124 -8.88 -7.54 -1.24
CA SER A 124 -10.19 -6.91 -1.07
C SER A 124 -10.16 -5.40 -1.36
N TYR A 125 -9.00 -4.78 -1.25
CA TYR A 125 -8.84 -3.35 -1.53
C TYR A 125 -8.44 -3.06 -2.97
N CYS A 126 -8.01 -4.06 -3.73
CA CYS A 126 -7.55 -3.81 -5.09
C CYS A 126 -8.67 -3.27 -5.97
N THR A 127 -8.33 -2.27 -6.80
CA THR A 127 -9.28 -1.71 -7.75
C THR A 127 -9.74 -2.79 -8.71
N ARG A 128 -11.03 -2.81 -8.96
CA ARG A 128 -11.59 -3.73 -9.94
C ARG A 128 -11.62 -3.07 -11.31
N PRO A 129 -11.39 -3.84 -12.38
CA PRO A 129 -11.50 -3.30 -13.73
C PRO A 129 -12.90 -2.85 -14.06
#